data_0362b425fc91dc6ad91208cf33c0065a
#
_entry.id   0362b425fc91dc6ad91208cf33c0065a
#
_cell.length_a   1.000
_cell.length_b   1.000
_cell.length_c   1.000
_cell.angle_alpha   90.00
_cell.angle_beta   90.00
_cell.angle_gamma   90.00
#
_symmetry.space_group_name_H-M   'P 1'
#
loop_
_entity.id
_entity.type
_entity.pdbx_description
1 polymer ?
#
loop_
_entity_poly.entity_id
_entity_poly.type
_entity_poly.pdbx_seq_one_letter_code
_entity_poly.pdbx_strand_id
1 'polypeptide(L)'
;MRHLLFATILTLLPSLLVAEVKLPSILGSNMVLQRNTEVTLWGTADAGKTVSITTSWNGKKYKVKTDTDGAWSLKVPTCEAGGPYSITFSDGKELVIDNILLGEVWVCGGQSNMEMPVAGFMNQPVEGCMQAVLDAENYPGIRMFTVPRNSSDEPVYDCKAQWQCSTPASVSAFSATGYFFGLTLYKTLRIPIGLVTSNWGGTNIEAWMSKKSIDAIEGLDMERIAKWKGESSKPAGLFNGMIFPIANFTAKGFIWYQGCSNRINWYDYKDLQVGLIKLWRKMWGNDEMPFYITQLAPYRYEGDHLRSLPLVIEAQYQAAAELEHVGVAATTDLGHPTCIHPAKKLEVGQRLAFLALANDYGIEGIPAPSPTYKSMEREKDKLV
;
A
#
# COMPACT_ATOMS: atom_id res chain seq x y z
N MET A 1 -40.37 18.97 69.98
CA MET A 1 -39.37 18.24 69.16
C MET A 1 -39.33 18.89 67.79
N ARG A 2 -38.26 19.63 67.47
CA ARG A 2 -38.07 20.27 66.13
C ARG A 2 -37.19 19.33 65.31
N HIS A 3 -37.75 18.80 64.19
CA HIS A 3 -36.97 18.06 63.21
C HIS A 3 -36.25 19.04 62.26
N LEU A 4 -34.91 19.09 62.33
CA LEU A 4 -34.09 19.69 61.30
C LEU A 4 -33.95 18.73 60.12
N LEU A 5 -34.48 19.12 58.96
CA LEU A 5 -34.17 18.46 57.68
C LEU A 5 -32.83 19.01 57.19
N PHE A 6 -31.81 18.17 57.12
CA PHE A 6 -30.58 18.43 56.37
C PHE A 6 -30.83 18.11 54.88
N ALA A 7 -30.91 19.13 54.05
CA ALA A 7 -30.90 18.96 52.57
C ALA A 7 -29.45 18.82 52.10
N THR A 8 -29.06 17.63 51.73
CA THR A 8 -27.75 17.34 51.07
C THR A 8 -27.84 17.82 49.63
N ILE A 9 -27.20 18.97 49.32
CA ILE A 9 -27.01 19.42 47.93
C ILE A 9 -25.93 18.56 47.31
N LEU A 10 -26.33 17.62 46.43
CA LEU A 10 -25.44 16.85 45.57
C LEU A 10 -25.00 17.74 44.41
N THR A 11 -23.83 18.37 44.52
CA THR A 11 -23.21 19.08 43.42
C THR A 11 -22.71 18.10 42.38
N LEU A 12 -23.49 17.91 41.29
CA LEU A 12 -23.01 17.28 40.05
C LEU A 12 -21.92 18.19 39.46
N LEU A 13 -20.66 17.88 39.74
CA LEU A 13 -19.55 18.36 38.93
C LEU A 13 -19.69 17.80 37.52
N PRO A 14 -19.84 18.62 36.48
CA PRO A 14 -19.74 18.12 35.12
C PRO A 14 -18.33 17.54 34.96
N SER A 15 -18.22 16.25 34.76
CA SER A 15 -17.00 15.62 34.24
C SER A 15 -16.77 16.25 32.87
N LEU A 16 -15.86 17.20 32.78
CA LEU A 16 -15.30 17.65 31.52
C LEU A 16 -14.66 16.42 30.87
N LEU A 17 -15.40 15.76 29.97
CA LEU A 17 -14.85 14.85 29.00
C LEU A 17 -13.89 15.70 28.15
N VAL A 18 -12.61 15.71 28.54
CA VAL A 18 -11.57 16.29 27.70
C VAL A 18 -11.42 15.28 26.55
N ALA A 19 -12.00 15.61 25.42
CA ALA A 19 -11.72 14.81 24.25
C ALA A 19 -10.23 14.94 23.92
N GLU A 20 -9.65 13.85 23.57
CA GLU A 20 -8.24 13.70 23.23
C GLU A 20 -8.10 13.62 21.71
N VAL A 21 -7.04 14.21 21.16
CA VAL A 21 -6.69 14.04 19.76
C VAL A 21 -6.61 12.54 19.45
N LYS A 22 -7.37 12.10 18.44
CA LYS A 22 -7.33 10.72 17.93
C LYS A 22 -6.73 10.71 16.54
N LEU A 23 -5.76 9.83 16.35
CA LEU A 23 -5.10 9.61 15.06
C LEU A 23 -5.56 8.29 14.44
N PRO A 24 -5.63 8.19 13.11
CA PRO A 24 -5.78 6.89 12.46
C PRO A 24 -4.52 6.04 12.72
N SER A 25 -4.68 4.74 12.75
CA SER A 25 -3.64 3.77 13.13
C SER A 25 -2.35 3.89 12.29
N ILE A 26 -2.47 4.34 11.04
CA ILE A 26 -1.31 4.53 10.16
C ILE A 26 -0.42 5.71 10.58
N LEU A 27 -0.97 6.70 11.32
CA LEU A 27 -0.21 7.79 11.94
C LEU A 27 0.17 7.38 13.36
N GLY A 28 1.21 6.59 13.52
CA GLY A 28 1.63 6.03 14.80
C GLY A 28 3.15 5.99 14.98
N SER A 29 3.58 5.64 16.19
CA SER A 29 5.00 5.42 16.48
C SER A 29 5.59 4.35 15.56
N ASN A 30 6.88 4.45 15.28
CA ASN A 30 7.64 3.62 14.35
C ASN A 30 7.34 3.85 12.85
N MET A 31 6.46 4.78 12.46
CA MET A 31 6.16 5.04 11.05
C MET A 31 7.37 5.62 10.30
N VAL A 32 7.33 5.46 8.97
CA VAL A 32 8.14 6.26 8.05
C VAL A 32 7.22 7.26 7.35
N LEU A 33 7.59 8.52 7.36
CA LEU A 33 6.94 9.56 6.55
C LEU A 33 7.76 9.82 5.30
N GLN A 34 7.08 10.11 4.19
CA GLN A 34 7.73 10.48 2.93
C GLN A 34 8.60 11.72 3.13
N ARG A 35 9.88 11.66 2.74
CA ARG A 35 10.84 12.76 2.85
C ARG A 35 10.67 13.80 1.73
N ASN A 36 11.24 14.99 1.92
CA ASN A 36 11.38 16.07 0.92
C ASN A 36 10.05 16.44 0.23
N THR A 37 8.95 16.43 0.99
CA THR A 37 7.61 16.75 0.49
C THR A 37 6.72 17.28 1.61
N GLU A 38 5.49 17.65 1.28
CA GLU A 38 4.45 17.89 2.28
C GLU A 38 3.69 16.58 2.56
N VAL A 39 3.72 16.13 3.80
CA VAL A 39 2.94 14.98 4.25
C VAL A 39 1.64 15.42 4.91
N THR A 40 0.57 14.68 4.67
CA THR A 40 -0.71 14.93 5.32
C THR A 40 -0.73 14.28 6.71
N LEU A 41 -1.04 15.08 7.74
CA LEU A 41 -1.40 14.60 9.07
C LEU A 41 -2.88 14.88 9.29
N TRP A 42 -3.62 13.91 9.83
CA TRP A 42 -5.08 14.03 10.01
C TRP A 42 -5.55 13.22 11.21
N GLY A 43 -6.74 13.54 11.67
CA GLY A 43 -7.35 12.85 12.79
C GLY A 43 -8.63 13.53 13.22
N THR A 44 -9.05 13.24 14.44
CA THR A 44 -10.22 13.88 15.07
C THR A 44 -9.88 14.45 16.45
N ALA A 45 -10.63 15.45 16.88
CA ALA A 45 -10.66 16.01 18.22
C ALA A 45 -12.05 16.63 18.43
N ASP A 46 -12.29 17.35 19.55
CA ASP A 46 -13.56 18.07 19.73
C ASP A 46 -13.82 19.07 18.61
N ALA A 47 -15.08 19.18 18.20
CA ALA A 47 -15.52 20.13 17.16
C ALA A 47 -15.19 21.58 17.55
N GLY A 48 -14.63 22.33 16.59
CA GLY A 48 -14.25 23.73 16.76
C GLY A 48 -12.99 23.97 17.61
N LYS A 49 -12.33 22.91 18.11
CA LYS A 49 -11.04 23.03 18.83
C LYS A 49 -9.88 23.29 17.86
N THR A 50 -8.81 23.83 18.41
CA THR A 50 -7.55 23.97 17.67
C THR A 50 -6.58 22.87 18.10
N VAL A 51 -6.19 22.04 17.16
CA VAL A 51 -5.12 21.06 17.35
C VAL A 51 -3.78 21.73 17.01
N SER A 52 -2.84 21.68 17.93
CA SER A 52 -1.46 22.09 17.71
C SER A 52 -0.60 20.87 17.44
N ILE A 53 0.32 20.99 16.47
CA ILE A 53 1.18 19.90 16.01
C ILE A 53 2.62 20.41 16.03
N THR A 54 3.50 19.77 16.79
CA THR A 54 4.92 20.12 16.86
C THR A 54 5.76 18.97 16.32
N THR A 55 6.61 19.26 15.36
CA THR A 55 7.48 18.25 14.71
C THR A 55 8.91 18.44 15.14
N SER A 56 9.61 17.37 15.56
CA SER A 56 10.97 17.46 16.10
C SER A 56 12.04 17.68 15.03
N TRP A 57 11.79 17.31 13.75
CA TRP A 57 12.79 17.47 12.69
C TRP A 57 13.08 18.93 12.28
N ASN A 58 12.19 19.85 12.59
CA ASN A 58 12.39 21.28 12.30
C ASN A 58 12.00 22.19 13.47
N GLY A 59 11.52 21.64 14.59
CA GLY A 59 11.08 22.38 15.78
C GLY A 59 9.85 23.28 15.56
N LYS A 60 9.17 23.18 14.42
CA LYS A 60 8.04 24.06 14.09
C LYS A 60 6.75 23.58 14.74
N LYS A 61 5.93 24.56 15.11
CA LYS A 61 4.58 24.36 15.61
C LYS A 61 3.56 24.81 14.58
N TYR A 62 2.66 23.92 14.25
CA TYR A 62 1.55 24.13 13.32
C TYR A 62 0.23 24.13 14.09
N LYS A 63 -0.82 24.72 13.52
CA LYS A 63 -2.16 24.74 14.11
C LYS A 63 -3.20 24.50 13.05
N VAL A 64 -4.20 23.70 13.36
CA VAL A 64 -5.37 23.46 12.53
C VAL A 64 -6.63 23.47 13.40
N LYS A 65 -7.73 24.03 12.90
CA LYS A 65 -9.02 24.00 13.57
C LYS A 65 -9.82 22.80 13.05
N THR A 66 -10.44 22.05 13.95
CA THR A 66 -11.37 20.98 13.61
C THR A 66 -12.63 21.54 12.98
N ASP A 67 -13.24 20.78 12.09
CA ASP A 67 -14.56 21.09 11.53
C ASP A 67 -15.71 20.77 12.52
N THR A 68 -16.95 20.82 12.02
CA THR A 68 -18.16 20.54 12.80
C THR A 68 -18.28 19.10 13.28
N ASP A 69 -17.62 18.17 12.59
CA ASP A 69 -17.59 16.74 12.90
C ASP A 69 -16.35 16.35 13.73
N GLY A 70 -15.54 17.36 14.09
CA GLY A 70 -14.29 17.18 14.83
C GLY A 70 -13.12 16.68 13.99
N ALA A 71 -13.26 16.57 12.66
CA ALA A 71 -12.18 16.17 11.79
C ALA A 71 -11.19 17.32 11.52
N TRP A 72 -9.93 16.97 11.35
CA TRP A 72 -8.88 17.92 10.97
C TRP A 72 -7.87 17.25 10.03
N SER A 73 -7.27 18.06 9.17
CA SER A 73 -6.20 17.64 8.26
C SER A 73 -5.27 18.83 8.02
N LEU A 74 -3.97 18.57 7.97
CA LEU A 74 -2.93 19.56 7.74
C LEU A 74 -1.77 18.96 6.98
N LYS A 75 -1.21 19.72 6.02
CA LYS A 75 0.04 19.37 5.35
C LYS A 75 1.23 19.94 6.11
N VAL A 76 2.26 19.12 6.34
CA VAL A 76 3.47 19.47 7.07
C VAL A 76 4.69 19.11 6.21
N PRO A 77 5.63 20.05 5.99
CA PRO A 77 6.84 19.76 5.21
C PRO A 77 7.77 18.84 5.97
N THR A 78 8.30 17.85 5.27
CA THR A 78 9.38 16.97 5.72
C THR A 78 10.71 17.41 5.11
N CYS A 79 11.82 17.01 5.74
CA CYS A 79 13.17 17.26 5.25
C CYS A 79 13.83 15.98 4.70
N GLU A 80 15.15 16.03 4.52
CA GLU A 80 15.98 14.88 4.13
C GLU A 80 15.75 13.66 5.03
N ALA A 81 16.10 12.50 4.50
CA ALA A 81 16.02 11.23 5.21
C ALA A 81 16.77 11.26 6.54
N GLY A 82 16.17 10.70 7.58
CA GLY A 82 16.79 10.67 8.90
C GLY A 82 15.83 10.26 10.01
N GLY A 83 16.21 10.53 11.23
CA GLY A 83 15.47 10.18 12.45
C GLY A 83 16.33 9.43 13.47
N PRO A 84 15.76 8.97 14.59
CA PRO A 84 14.32 9.01 14.89
C PRO A 84 13.82 10.41 15.32
N TYR A 85 12.61 10.71 14.92
CA TYR A 85 11.89 11.94 15.23
C TYR A 85 10.63 11.65 16.04
N SER A 86 9.98 12.73 16.52
CA SER A 86 8.68 12.69 17.19
C SER A 86 7.75 13.77 16.66
N ILE A 87 6.44 13.56 16.84
CA ILE A 87 5.40 14.54 16.65
C ILE A 87 4.56 14.61 17.93
N THR A 88 4.36 15.82 18.42
CA THR A 88 3.47 16.09 19.55
C THR A 88 2.20 16.75 19.02
N PHE A 89 1.05 16.15 19.29
CA PHE A 89 -0.29 16.71 19.02
C PHE A 89 -0.89 17.19 20.33
N SER A 90 -1.64 18.29 20.31
CA SER A 90 -2.36 18.75 21.51
C SER A 90 -3.57 19.61 21.15
N ASP A 91 -4.68 19.34 21.80
CA ASP A 91 -5.88 20.17 21.87
C ASP A 91 -6.13 20.69 23.28
N GLY A 92 -5.10 20.56 24.13
CA GLY A 92 -5.09 20.81 25.57
C GLY A 92 -4.46 19.67 26.36
N LYS A 93 -4.50 18.44 25.83
CA LYS A 93 -3.76 17.28 26.31
C LYS A 93 -2.78 16.84 25.23
N GLU A 94 -1.56 16.48 25.63
CA GLU A 94 -0.52 16.05 24.69
C GLU A 94 -0.65 14.56 24.35
N LEU A 95 -0.57 14.29 23.04
CA LEU A 95 -0.37 12.95 22.45
C LEU A 95 0.96 12.97 21.69
N VAL A 96 1.90 12.13 22.07
CA VAL A 96 3.21 12.04 21.42
C VAL A 96 3.30 10.72 20.66
N ILE A 97 3.68 10.80 19.39
CA ILE A 97 4.13 9.65 18.61
C ILE A 97 5.63 9.81 18.34
N ASP A 98 6.38 8.72 18.45
CA ASP A 98 7.84 8.72 18.47
C ASP A 98 8.45 7.68 17.53
N ASN A 99 9.78 7.61 17.53
CA ASN A 99 10.55 6.71 16.66
C ASN A 99 10.17 6.82 15.18
N ILE A 100 9.83 8.03 14.73
CA ILE A 100 9.45 8.35 13.35
C ILE A 100 10.71 8.50 12.52
N LEU A 101 10.74 7.87 11.34
CA LEU A 101 11.79 8.07 10.36
C LEU A 101 11.26 8.87 9.17
N LEU A 102 12.12 9.69 8.55
CA LEU A 102 11.86 10.29 7.25
C LEU A 102 12.61 9.48 6.19
N GLY A 103 11.91 9.02 5.16
CA GLY A 103 12.46 8.15 4.13
C GLY A 103 11.53 8.02 2.93
N GLU A 104 11.58 6.89 2.26
CA GLU A 104 10.68 6.60 1.14
C GLU A 104 9.57 5.66 1.57
N VAL A 105 8.33 6.01 1.22
CA VAL A 105 7.14 5.21 1.54
C VAL A 105 6.57 4.60 0.27
N TRP A 106 6.34 3.29 0.28
CA TRP A 106 5.75 2.57 -0.85
C TRP A 106 4.53 1.77 -0.42
N VAL A 107 3.48 1.81 -1.23
CA VAL A 107 2.27 1.01 -1.05
C VAL A 107 2.39 -0.27 -1.87
N CYS A 108 2.24 -1.42 -1.22
CA CYS A 108 2.38 -2.74 -1.82
C CYS A 108 0.99 -3.39 -1.88
N GLY A 109 0.34 -3.33 -3.05
CA GLY A 109 -1.02 -3.82 -3.26
C GLY A 109 -1.08 -5.09 -4.09
N GLY A 110 -2.16 -5.86 -3.93
CA GLY A 110 -2.40 -7.01 -4.80
C GLY A 110 -3.09 -8.20 -4.15
N GLN A 111 -2.86 -9.37 -4.73
CA GLN A 111 -3.44 -10.62 -4.27
C GLN A 111 -2.39 -11.56 -3.64
N SER A 112 -2.66 -12.86 -3.57
CA SER A 112 -1.85 -13.85 -2.84
C SER A 112 -0.34 -13.81 -3.12
N ASN A 113 0.10 -13.49 -4.33
CA ASN A 113 1.52 -13.36 -4.64
C ASN A 113 2.18 -12.09 -4.05
N MET A 114 1.40 -11.04 -3.77
CA MET A 114 1.85 -9.90 -2.95
C MET A 114 1.70 -10.22 -1.46
N GLU A 115 0.65 -10.95 -1.09
CA GLU A 115 0.34 -11.28 0.30
C GLU A 115 1.30 -12.31 0.91
N MET A 116 1.83 -13.23 0.09
CA MET A 116 2.68 -14.34 0.54
C MET A 116 3.78 -13.85 1.48
N PRO A 117 3.78 -14.31 2.76
CA PRO A 117 4.75 -13.84 3.74
C PRO A 117 6.16 -14.36 3.43
N VAL A 118 7.18 -13.73 3.99
CA VAL A 118 8.58 -14.19 3.87
C VAL A 118 8.72 -15.64 4.33
N ALA A 119 7.99 -16.05 5.37
CA ALA A 119 7.96 -17.45 5.82
C ALA A 119 7.35 -18.42 4.79
N GLY A 120 6.69 -17.91 3.76
CA GLY A 120 5.93 -18.70 2.80
C GLY A 120 4.53 -19.06 3.26
N PHE A 121 3.77 -19.71 2.38
CA PHE A 121 2.52 -20.38 2.74
C PHE A 121 2.78 -21.85 3.10
N MET A 122 1.78 -22.53 3.65
CA MET A 122 1.89 -23.96 3.97
C MET A 122 2.30 -24.76 2.71
N ASN A 123 3.38 -25.51 2.81
CA ASN A 123 3.99 -26.28 1.71
C ASN A 123 4.43 -25.46 0.48
N GLN A 124 4.57 -24.15 0.63
CA GLN A 124 5.00 -23.24 -0.42
C GLN A 124 6.06 -22.29 0.15
N PRO A 125 7.33 -22.69 0.20
CA PRO A 125 8.40 -21.89 0.79
C PRO A 125 8.77 -20.70 -0.12
N VAL A 126 9.35 -19.68 0.48
CA VAL A 126 10.06 -18.60 -0.22
C VAL A 126 11.56 -18.90 -0.19
N GLU A 127 12.22 -18.83 -1.34
CA GLU A 127 13.67 -19.00 -1.42
C GLU A 127 14.40 -17.90 -0.65
N GLY A 128 15.43 -18.28 0.14
CA GLY A 128 16.19 -17.33 0.95
C GLY A 128 15.47 -16.77 2.18
N CYS A 129 14.27 -17.26 2.51
CA CYS A 129 13.46 -16.74 3.62
C CYS A 129 14.17 -16.76 4.96
N MET A 130 14.89 -17.84 5.29
CA MET A 130 15.59 -17.97 6.57
C MET A 130 16.69 -16.93 6.72
N GLN A 131 17.47 -16.68 5.66
CA GLN A 131 18.51 -15.63 5.70
C GLN A 131 17.88 -14.24 5.86
N ALA A 132 16.79 -13.95 5.16
CA ALA A 132 16.08 -12.68 5.30
C ALA A 132 15.57 -12.45 6.73
N VAL A 133 15.05 -13.50 7.37
CA VAL A 133 14.58 -13.46 8.76
C VAL A 133 15.75 -13.25 9.74
N LEU A 134 16.85 -13.99 9.58
CA LEU A 134 18.01 -13.86 10.45
C LEU A 134 18.69 -12.49 10.33
N ASP A 135 18.70 -11.91 9.13
CA ASP A 135 19.31 -10.60 8.87
C ASP A 135 18.38 -9.41 9.21
N ALA A 136 17.16 -9.65 9.65
CA ALA A 136 16.14 -8.61 9.82
C ALA A 136 16.62 -7.42 10.67
N GLU A 137 17.30 -7.66 11.78
CA GLU A 137 17.76 -6.62 12.70
C GLU A 137 18.93 -5.79 12.14
N ASN A 138 19.58 -6.25 11.06
CA ASN A 138 20.61 -5.48 10.35
C ASN A 138 20.01 -4.32 9.54
N TYR A 139 18.69 -4.27 9.39
CA TYR A 139 17.98 -3.28 8.59
C TYR A 139 16.95 -2.47 9.39
N PRO A 140 17.38 -1.79 10.47
CA PRO A 140 16.46 -1.09 11.40
C PRO A 140 15.71 0.09 10.76
N GLY A 141 16.15 0.56 9.60
CA GLY A 141 15.45 1.61 8.85
C GLY A 141 14.30 1.08 7.98
N ILE A 142 14.08 -0.22 7.88
CA ILE A 142 12.89 -0.77 7.23
C ILE A 142 11.76 -0.83 8.25
N ARG A 143 10.60 -0.25 7.89
CA ARG A 143 9.39 -0.25 8.71
C ARG A 143 8.23 -0.79 7.89
N MET A 144 7.37 -1.53 8.53
CA MET A 144 6.34 -2.32 7.88
C MET A 144 4.97 -2.04 8.52
N PHE A 145 3.96 -1.80 7.68
CA PHE A 145 2.58 -1.64 8.09
C PHE A 145 1.70 -2.55 7.24
N THR A 146 0.94 -3.45 7.88
CA THR A 146 0.04 -4.36 7.18
C THR A 146 -1.39 -3.97 7.45
N VAL A 147 -2.12 -3.58 6.39
CA VAL A 147 -3.56 -3.31 6.46
C VAL A 147 -4.28 -4.65 6.66
N PRO A 148 -5.08 -4.81 7.72
CA PRO A 148 -5.85 -6.03 7.96
C PRO A 148 -6.86 -6.24 6.84
N ARG A 149 -7.14 -7.51 6.51
CA ARG A 149 -8.21 -7.86 5.57
C ARG A 149 -9.54 -7.34 6.08
N ASN A 150 -10.17 -6.50 5.28
CA ASN A 150 -11.48 -5.93 5.56
C ASN A 150 -12.21 -5.63 4.26
N SER A 151 -13.43 -6.11 4.12
CA SER A 151 -14.30 -5.81 2.99
C SER A 151 -15.52 -5.06 3.49
N SER A 152 -15.75 -3.87 2.97
CA SER A 152 -16.82 -2.98 3.44
C SER A 152 -17.67 -2.46 2.27
N ASP A 153 -18.97 -2.29 2.51
CA ASP A 153 -19.86 -1.64 1.55
C ASP A 153 -19.66 -0.12 1.51
N GLU A 154 -19.19 0.45 2.64
CA GLU A 154 -18.94 1.87 2.81
C GLU A 154 -17.46 2.13 3.14
N PRO A 155 -16.93 3.32 2.82
CA PRO A 155 -15.57 3.69 3.17
C PRO A 155 -15.27 3.60 4.67
N VAL A 156 -14.17 2.94 5.02
CA VAL A 156 -13.67 2.82 6.38
C VAL A 156 -12.53 3.83 6.58
N TYR A 157 -12.61 4.64 7.64
CA TYR A 157 -11.69 5.76 7.85
C TYR A 157 -10.42 5.40 8.64
N ASP A 158 -10.38 4.22 9.25
CA ASP A 158 -9.20 3.71 9.98
C ASP A 158 -9.12 2.18 9.87
N CYS A 159 -7.92 1.65 9.95
CA CYS A 159 -7.65 0.22 10.00
C CYS A 159 -6.90 -0.10 11.31
N LYS A 160 -7.33 -1.11 12.05
CA LYS A 160 -6.70 -1.50 13.32
C LYS A 160 -5.36 -2.21 13.08
N ALA A 161 -4.29 -1.44 12.92
CA ALA A 161 -2.95 -1.92 12.65
C ALA A 161 -1.91 -1.03 13.34
N GLN A 162 -0.64 -1.41 13.24
CA GLN A 162 0.47 -0.61 13.76
C GLN A 162 1.73 -0.85 12.93
N TRP A 163 2.60 0.16 12.88
CA TRP A 163 3.91 0.06 12.30
C TRP A 163 4.81 -0.89 13.09
N GLN A 164 5.54 -1.72 12.39
CA GLN A 164 6.48 -2.67 12.96
C GLN A 164 7.91 -2.35 12.51
N CYS A 165 8.86 -2.40 13.46
CA CYS A 165 10.27 -2.37 13.15
C CYS A 165 10.69 -3.71 12.49
N SER A 166 11.80 -3.69 11.77
CA SER A 166 12.38 -4.90 11.19
C SER A 166 12.97 -5.79 12.29
N THR A 167 12.29 -6.90 12.55
CA THR A 167 12.68 -7.96 13.48
C THR A 167 12.46 -9.31 12.81
N PRO A 168 13.07 -10.41 13.27
CA PRO A 168 12.81 -11.73 12.74
C PRO A 168 11.31 -12.07 12.64
N ALA A 169 10.54 -11.74 13.67
CA ALA A 169 9.11 -12.03 13.73
C ALA A 169 8.32 -11.20 12.72
N SER A 170 8.56 -9.89 12.65
CA SER A 170 7.84 -8.99 11.74
C SER A 170 8.17 -9.26 10.28
N VAL A 171 9.44 -9.50 9.95
CA VAL A 171 9.88 -9.84 8.59
C VAL A 171 9.30 -11.18 8.16
N SER A 172 9.34 -12.19 9.02
CA SER A 172 8.78 -13.52 8.74
C SER A 172 7.31 -13.47 8.31
N ALA A 173 6.52 -12.60 8.94
CA ALA A 173 5.09 -12.45 8.70
C ALA A 173 4.72 -11.46 7.58
N PHE A 174 5.67 -10.63 7.12
CA PHE A 174 5.41 -9.59 6.14
C PHE A 174 5.48 -10.10 4.70
N SER A 175 4.82 -9.40 3.75
CA SER A 175 4.90 -9.65 2.31
C SER A 175 6.33 -9.89 1.84
N ALA A 176 6.62 -11.04 1.27
CA ALA A 176 7.96 -11.34 0.73
C ALA A 176 8.30 -10.42 -0.45
N THR A 177 7.37 -10.23 -1.39
CA THR A 177 7.56 -9.33 -2.53
C THR A 177 7.82 -7.89 -2.05
N GLY A 178 6.99 -7.39 -1.12
CA GLY A 178 7.15 -6.05 -0.54
C GLY A 178 8.44 -5.90 0.25
N TYR A 179 8.79 -6.89 1.09
CA TYR A 179 10.01 -6.86 1.87
C TYR A 179 11.28 -6.83 1.00
N PHE A 180 11.39 -7.73 0.01
CA PHE A 180 12.57 -7.77 -0.85
C PHE A 180 12.69 -6.55 -1.77
N PHE A 181 11.57 -5.96 -2.18
CA PHE A 181 11.54 -4.65 -2.83
C PHE A 181 12.15 -3.57 -1.91
N GLY A 182 11.62 -3.43 -0.70
CA GLY A 182 12.08 -2.44 0.27
C GLY A 182 13.53 -2.67 0.71
N LEU A 183 13.94 -3.93 0.91
CA LEU A 183 15.32 -4.30 1.26
C LEU A 183 16.31 -3.88 0.16
N THR A 184 15.93 -4.06 -1.11
CA THR A 184 16.77 -3.64 -2.25
C THR A 184 16.91 -2.13 -2.30
N LEU A 185 15.81 -1.38 -2.11
CA LEU A 185 15.86 0.08 -2.00
C LEU A 185 16.72 0.53 -0.82
N TYR A 186 16.51 -0.06 0.37
CA TYR A 186 17.26 0.27 1.59
C TYR A 186 18.77 0.09 1.41
N LYS A 187 19.18 -1.05 0.85
CA LYS A 187 20.61 -1.35 0.61
C LYS A 187 21.26 -0.41 -0.40
N THR A 188 20.50 0.02 -1.41
CA THR A 188 21.00 0.89 -2.49
C THR A 188 21.01 2.36 -2.08
N LEU A 189 19.89 2.85 -1.55
CA LEU A 189 19.71 4.26 -1.22
C LEU A 189 20.27 4.62 0.16
N ARG A 190 20.38 3.65 1.06
CA ARG A 190 20.85 3.81 2.45
C ARG A 190 20.03 4.81 3.26
N ILE A 191 18.73 4.83 3.03
CA ILE A 191 17.75 5.68 3.71
C ILE A 191 16.61 4.82 4.25
N PRO A 192 15.83 5.31 5.24
CA PRO A 192 14.67 4.59 5.75
C PRO A 192 13.65 4.27 4.65
N ILE A 193 13.03 3.09 4.74
CA ILE A 193 11.99 2.63 3.83
C ILE A 193 10.76 2.20 4.64
N GLY A 194 9.62 2.82 4.35
CA GLY A 194 8.32 2.46 4.86
C GLY A 194 7.54 1.65 3.82
N LEU A 195 7.06 0.49 4.22
CA LEU A 195 6.29 -0.42 3.39
C LEU A 195 4.88 -0.56 3.95
N VAL A 196 3.88 -0.14 3.20
CA VAL A 196 2.47 -0.27 3.56
C VAL A 196 1.85 -1.34 2.68
N THR A 197 1.52 -2.51 3.23
CA THR A 197 0.90 -3.58 2.45
C THR A 197 -0.61 -3.57 2.61
N SER A 198 -1.32 -3.67 1.47
CA SER A 198 -2.75 -3.86 1.37
C SER A 198 -3.02 -4.95 0.33
N ASN A 199 -3.21 -6.18 0.79
CA ASN A 199 -3.28 -7.35 -0.08
C ASN A 199 -4.22 -8.43 0.48
N TRP A 200 -4.86 -9.19 -0.44
CA TRP A 200 -5.73 -10.31 -0.09
C TRP A 200 -5.77 -11.33 -1.23
N GLY A 201 -5.42 -12.58 -0.92
CA GLY A 201 -5.37 -13.68 -1.90
C GLY A 201 -6.72 -14.00 -2.54
N GLY A 202 -6.69 -14.39 -3.82
CA GLY A 202 -7.90 -14.77 -4.57
C GLY A 202 -8.78 -13.61 -5.05
N THR A 203 -8.33 -12.36 -4.91
CA THR A 203 -9.12 -11.17 -5.24
C THR A 203 -9.01 -10.80 -6.72
N ASN A 204 -10.10 -10.29 -7.26
CA ASN A 204 -10.19 -9.64 -8.56
C ASN A 204 -9.94 -8.13 -8.43
N ILE A 205 -9.51 -7.49 -9.52
CA ILE A 205 -9.13 -6.07 -9.53
C ILE A 205 -10.28 -5.14 -9.19
N GLU A 206 -11.51 -5.49 -9.56
CA GLU A 206 -12.74 -4.72 -9.32
C GLU A 206 -13.01 -4.52 -7.81
N ALA A 207 -12.55 -5.43 -6.96
CA ALA A 207 -12.68 -5.28 -5.51
C ALA A 207 -11.83 -4.11 -4.95
N TRP A 208 -10.75 -3.75 -5.64
CA TRP A 208 -9.80 -2.70 -5.27
C TRP A 208 -10.08 -1.34 -5.89
N MET A 209 -11.19 -1.19 -6.61
CA MET A 209 -11.62 0.02 -7.28
C MET A 209 -12.91 0.56 -6.67
N SER A 210 -13.11 1.88 -6.69
CA SER A 210 -14.40 2.44 -6.27
C SER A 210 -15.51 2.06 -7.26
N LYS A 211 -16.74 1.89 -6.77
CA LYS A 211 -17.88 1.63 -7.65
C LYS A 211 -17.99 2.68 -8.75
N LYS A 212 -17.83 3.96 -8.40
CA LYS A 212 -17.87 5.08 -9.36
C LYS A 212 -16.82 4.96 -10.46
N SER A 213 -15.60 4.48 -10.13
CA SER A 213 -14.54 4.32 -11.14
C SER A 213 -14.80 3.12 -12.05
N ILE A 214 -15.38 2.04 -11.55
CA ILE A 214 -15.79 0.90 -12.36
C ILE A 214 -16.90 1.33 -13.33
N ASP A 215 -17.94 1.98 -12.82
CA ASP A 215 -19.10 2.43 -13.62
C ASP A 215 -18.71 3.46 -14.71
N ALA A 216 -17.57 4.13 -14.57
CA ALA A 216 -17.07 5.10 -15.54
C ALA A 216 -16.24 4.48 -16.68
N ILE A 217 -15.92 3.20 -16.63
CA ILE A 217 -15.21 2.50 -17.70
C ILE A 217 -16.25 1.93 -18.67
N GLU A 218 -16.21 2.43 -19.90
CA GLU A 218 -17.11 1.96 -20.96
C GLU A 218 -16.73 0.54 -21.45
N GLY A 219 -17.72 -0.26 -21.80
CA GLY A 219 -17.52 -1.56 -22.43
C GLY A 219 -17.26 -2.74 -21.48
N LEU A 220 -17.22 -2.52 -20.16
CA LEU A 220 -17.07 -3.59 -19.19
C LEU A 220 -18.28 -4.54 -19.16
N ASP A 221 -18.03 -5.82 -18.94
CA ASP A 221 -19.08 -6.82 -18.69
C ASP A 221 -19.66 -6.65 -17.27
N MET A 222 -20.57 -5.67 -17.13
CA MET A 222 -21.19 -5.34 -15.83
C MET A 222 -22.06 -6.48 -15.27
N GLU A 223 -22.64 -7.35 -16.13
CA GLU A 223 -23.39 -8.51 -15.67
C GLU A 223 -22.46 -9.54 -14.98
N ARG A 224 -21.26 -9.70 -15.49
CA ARG A 224 -20.25 -10.54 -14.88
C ARG A 224 -19.75 -9.92 -13.58
N ILE A 225 -19.40 -8.63 -13.58
CA ILE A 225 -18.92 -7.92 -12.39
C ILE A 225 -19.95 -8.04 -11.25
N ALA A 226 -21.24 -7.93 -11.56
CA ALA A 226 -22.32 -8.08 -10.58
C ALA A 226 -22.43 -9.49 -9.96
N LYS A 227 -21.78 -10.51 -10.55
CA LYS A 227 -21.74 -11.88 -10.00
C LYS A 227 -20.67 -12.05 -8.92
N TRP A 228 -19.70 -11.14 -8.81
CA TRP A 228 -18.72 -11.14 -7.73
C TRP A 228 -19.37 -10.74 -6.42
N LYS A 229 -19.71 -11.72 -5.55
CA LYS A 229 -20.41 -11.49 -4.27
C LYS A 229 -19.64 -11.96 -3.05
N GLY A 230 -18.50 -12.64 -3.24
CA GLY A 230 -17.64 -13.07 -2.14
C GLY A 230 -17.04 -11.88 -1.40
N GLU A 231 -16.78 -12.04 -0.12
CA GLU A 231 -16.20 -10.98 0.72
C GLU A 231 -14.92 -10.38 0.10
N SER A 232 -14.04 -11.23 -0.41
CA SER A 232 -12.78 -10.82 -1.05
C SER A 232 -12.92 -10.39 -2.51
N SER A 233 -14.09 -10.53 -3.12
CA SER A 233 -14.28 -10.33 -4.57
C SER A 233 -15.38 -9.32 -4.94
N LYS A 234 -16.26 -8.93 -4.01
CA LYS A 234 -17.30 -7.96 -4.33
C LYS A 234 -16.69 -6.62 -4.79
N PRO A 235 -17.21 -6.01 -5.87
CA PRO A 235 -16.73 -4.73 -6.36
C PRO A 235 -16.68 -3.67 -5.26
N ALA A 236 -15.62 -2.89 -5.22
CA ALA A 236 -15.34 -1.83 -4.25
C ALA A 236 -15.16 -2.27 -2.77
N GLY A 237 -15.38 -3.54 -2.43
CA GLY A 237 -15.33 -3.96 -1.03
C GLY A 237 -13.96 -3.74 -0.37
N LEU A 238 -12.89 -4.08 -1.06
CA LEU A 238 -11.52 -3.92 -0.56
C LEU A 238 -11.02 -2.48 -0.74
N PHE A 239 -11.50 -1.79 -1.77
CA PHE A 239 -11.27 -0.36 -1.90
C PHE A 239 -11.76 0.40 -0.66
N ASN A 240 -13.00 0.17 -0.25
CA ASN A 240 -13.61 0.81 0.90
C ASN A 240 -12.94 0.38 2.23
N GLY A 241 -12.63 -0.91 2.37
CA GLY A 241 -12.14 -1.48 3.62
C GLY A 241 -10.62 -1.43 3.81
N MET A 242 -9.84 -1.39 2.73
CA MET A 242 -8.39 -1.59 2.80
C MET A 242 -7.56 -0.50 2.10
N ILE A 243 -8.13 0.22 1.10
CA ILE A 243 -7.42 1.31 0.41
C ILE A 243 -7.83 2.65 0.99
N PHE A 244 -9.11 2.88 1.17
CA PHE A 244 -9.62 4.15 1.68
C PHE A 244 -9.00 4.58 3.03
N PRO A 245 -8.81 3.67 4.03
CA PRO A 245 -8.22 4.04 5.32
C PRO A 245 -6.79 4.59 5.24
N ILE A 246 -6.05 4.29 4.18
CA ILE A 246 -4.64 4.65 4.02
C ILE A 246 -4.39 5.71 2.94
N ALA A 247 -5.41 6.10 2.19
CA ALA A 247 -5.27 6.96 1.01
C ALA A 247 -4.71 8.36 1.29
N ASN A 248 -4.87 8.88 2.50
CA ASN A 248 -4.30 10.18 2.91
C ASN A 248 -2.80 10.08 3.30
N PHE A 249 -2.25 8.87 3.44
CA PHE A 249 -0.87 8.68 3.86
C PHE A 249 0.07 8.88 2.67
N THR A 250 0.85 9.96 2.71
CA THR A 250 1.72 10.36 1.61
C THR A 250 2.76 9.28 1.30
N ALA A 251 2.83 8.85 0.06
CA ALA A 251 3.74 7.81 -0.41
C ALA A 251 4.46 8.22 -1.70
N LYS A 252 5.58 7.57 -2.01
CA LYS A 252 6.35 7.76 -3.24
C LYS A 252 5.67 7.09 -4.43
N GLY A 253 5.16 5.88 -4.27
CA GLY A 253 4.59 5.10 -5.36
C GLY A 253 3.95 3.79 -4.92
N PHE A 254 3.56 3.01 -5.91
CA PHE A 254 2.89 1.73 -5.74
C PHE A 254 3.65 0.58 -6.39
N ILE A 255 3.64 -0.58 -5.76
CA ILE A 255 3.94 -1.85 -6.40
C ILE A 255 2.70 -2.74 -6.35
N TRP A 256 2.39 -3.41 -7.47
CA TRP A 256 1.14 -4.15 -7.65
C TRP A 256 1.37 -5.56 -8.21
N TYR A 257 0.84 -6.58 -7.52
CA TYR A 257 0.93 -7.98 -7.98
C TYR A 257 -0.43 -8.65 -7.92
N GLN A 258 -1.18 -8.56 -9.02
CA GLN A 258 -2.54 -9.11 -9.14
C GLN A 258 -2.84 -9.46 -10.61
N GLY A 259 -3.85 -10.27 -10.86
CA GLY A 259 -4.36 -10.60 -12.19
C GLY A 259 -4.80 -12.06 -12.33
N CYS A 260 -4.32 -12.98 -11.47
CA CYS A 260 -4.67 -14.40 -11.58
C CYS A 260 -6.18 -14.65 -11.52
N SER A 261 -6.92 -13.93 -10.71
CA SER A 261 -8.39 -14.07 -10.59
C SER A 261 -9.14 -13.48 -11.77
N ASN A 262 -8.55 -12.49 -12.48
CA ASN A 262 -9.16 -11.86 -13.65
C ASN A 262 -8.87 -12.59 -14.98
N ARG A 263 -8.27 -13.77 -14.96
CA ARG A 263 -8.05 -14.55 -16.19
C ARG A 263 -9.36 -14.92 -16.91
N ILE A 264 -10.46 -15.02 -16.17
CA ILE A 264 -11.77 -15.33 -16.72
C ILE A 264 -12.43 -14.16 -17.44
N ASN A 265 -12.00 -12.91 -17.15
CA ASN A 265 -12.40 -11.68 -17.82
C ASN A 265 -11.17 -10.89 -18.29
N TRP A 266 -10.19 -11.58 -18.86
CA TRP A 266 -8.94 -11.00 -19.36
C TRP A 266 -9.16 -9.84 -20.32
N TYR A 267 -10.24 -9.84 -21.06
CA TYR A 267 -10.62 -8.82 -22.06
C TYR A 267 -10.96 -7.46 -21.44
N ASP A 268 -11.40 -7.42 -20.18
CA ASP A 268 -11.65 -6.18 -19.43
C ASP A 268 -10.40 -5.71 -18.67
N TYR A 269 -9.39 -6.58 -18.52
CA TYR A 269 -8.33 -6.38 -17.52
C TYR A 269 -7.46 -5.16 -17.82
N LYS A 270 -7.17 -4.85 -19.07
CA LYS A 270 -6.40 -3.66 -19.46
C LYS A 270 -7.07 -2.38 -19.00
N ASP A 271 -8.37 -2.22 -19.27
CA ASP A 271 -9.12 -1.01 -18.94
C ASP A 271 -9.38 -0.89 -17.43
N LEU A 272 -9.62 -2.01 -16.75
CA LEU A 272 -9.71 -2.06 -15.29
C LEU A 272 -8.38 -1.66 -14.64
N GLN A 273 -7.24 -2.12 -15.14
CA GLN A 273 -5.94 -1.78 -14.58
C GLN A 273 -5.58 -0.31 -14.80
N VAL A 274 -5.85 0.23 -15.99
CA VAL A 274 -5.72 1.68 -16.27
C VAL A 274 -6.62 2.48 -15.32
N GLY A 275 -7.87 2.05 -15.17
CA GLY A 275 -8.83 2.68 -14.26
C GLY A 275 -8.38 2.67 -12.79
N LEU A 276 -7.84 1.53 -12.32
CA LEU A 276 -7.30 1.40 -10.96
C LEU A 276 -6.12 2.35 -10.72
N ILE A 277 -5.16 2.41 -11.65
CA ILE A 277 -3.99 3.28 -11.54
C ILE A 277 -4.42 4.75 -11.47
N LYS A 278 -5.28 5.19 -12.39
CA LYS A 278 -5.82 6.56 -12.39
C LYS A 278 -6.58 6.88 -11.10
N LEU A 279 -7.39 5.94 -10.59
CA LEU A 279 -8.13 6.10 -9.34
C LEU A 279 -7.18 6.29 -8.15
N TRP A 280 -6.19 5.42 -7.99
CA TRP A 280 -5.27 5.48 -6.84
C TRP A 280 -4.41 6.73 -6.89
N ARG A 281 -3.86 7.10 -8.05
CA ARG A 281 -3.15 8.36 -8.25
C ARG A 281 -3.98 9.57 -7.84
N LYS A 282 -5.24 9.62 -8.29
CA LYS A 282 -6.17 10.69 -7.90
C LYS A 282 -6.42 10.74 -6.39
N MET A 283 -6.54 9.58 -5.71
CA MET A 283 -6.71 9.54 -4.26
C MET A 283 -5.50 10.05 -3.50
N TRP A 284 -4.30 9.79 -3.99
CA TRP A 284 -3.06 10.31 -3.42
C TRP A 284 -2.72 11.73 -3.87
N GLY A 285 -3.54 12.31 -4.78
CA GLY A 285 -3.37 13.69 -5.26
C GLY A 285 -2.15 13.91 -6.15
N ASN A 286 -1.66 12.86 -6.83
CA ASN A 286 -0.52 12.92 -7.73
C ASN A 286 -0.73 11.99 -8.93
N ASP A 287 -1.08 12.57 -10.09
CA ASP A 287 -1.36 11.82 -11.33
C ASP A 287 -0.10 11.18 -11.96
N GLU A 288 1.09 11.63 -11.56
CA GLU A 288 2.39 11.12 -12.04
C GLU A 288 3.02 10.09 -11.07
N MET A 289 2.31 9.70 -10.00
CA MET A 289 2.84 8.81 -8.99
C MET A 289 3.29 7.46 -9.61
N PRO A 290 4.53 7.00 -9.36
CA PRO A 290 5.04 5.74 -9.92
C PRO A 290 4.17 4.55 -9.59
N PHE A 291 3.93 3.68 -10.57
CA PHE A 291 3.14 2.48 -10.41
C PHE A 291 3.81 1.29 -11.09
N TYR A 292 4.37 0.36 -10.33
CA TYR A 292 5.10 -0.79 -10.86
C TYR A 292 4.30 -2.07 -10.73
N ILE A 293 4.04 -2.70 -11.87
CA ILE A 293 3.24 -3.92 -12.00
C ILE A 293 4.17 -5.12 -12.02
N THR A 294 3.84 -6.17 -11.28
CA THR A 294 4.46 -7.48 -11.46
C THR A 294 3.69 -8.24 -12.53
N GLN A 295 4.36 -8.61 -13.61
CA GLN A 295 3.82 -9.55 -14.60
C GLN A 295 3.35 -10.82 -13.90
N LEU A 296 2.24 -11.41 -14.31
CA LEU A 296 1.84 -12.71 -13.80
C LEU A 296 2.88 -13.78 -14.12
N ALA A 297 3.34 -14.49 -13.09
CA ALA A 297 4.31 -15.57 -13.27
C ALA A 297 3.68 -16.76 -14.00
N PRO A 298 4.46 -17.46 -14.86
CA PRO A 298 4.00 -18.67 -15.52
C PRO A 298 3.51 -19.73 -14.52
N TYR A 299 2.32 -20.24 -14.80
CA TYR A 299 1.69 -21.33 -14.04
C TYR A 299 0.81 -22.14 -14.99
N ARG A 300 0.77 -23.46 -14.83
CA ARG A 300 -0.04 -24.35 -15.66
C ARG A 300 -1.48 -24.36 -15.17
N TYR A 301 -2.30 -23.48 -15.72
CA TYR A 301 -3.74 -23.50 -15.46
C TYR A 301 -4.41 -24.66 -16.22
N GLU A 302 -5.53 -25.13 -15.72
CA GLU A 302 -6.34 -26.20 -16.31
C GLU A 302 -7.71 -25.67 -16.78
N GLY A 303 -8.40 -26.44 -17.64
CA GLY A 303 -9.73 -26.14 -18.12
C GLY A 303 -9.80 -25.12 -19.26
N ASP A 304 -10.95 -24.49 -19.44
CA ASP A 304 -11.28 -23.63 -20.59
C ASP A 304 -10.46 -22.33 -20.65
N HIS A 305 -9.74 -22.01 -19.57
CA HIS A 305 -8.93 -20.78 -19.45
C HIS A 305 -7.42 -20.99 -19.67
N LEU A 306 -7.01 -22.06 -20.34
CA LEU A 306 -5.59 -22.40 -20.61
C LEU A 306 -4.81 -21.25 -21.27
N ARG A 307 -5.47 -20.49 -22.17
CA ARG A 307 -4.84 -19.41 -22.95
C ARG A 307 -4.99 -18.03 -22.30
N SER A 308 -5.69 -17.92 -21.19
CA SER A 308 -6.00 -16.61 -20.57
C SER A 308 -4.80 -15.95 -19.88
N LEU A 309 -3.80 -16.73 -19.44
CA LEU A 309 -2.61 -16.15 -18.78
C LEU A 309 -1.82 -15.22 -19.73
N PRO A 310 -1.41 -15.63 -20.95
CA PRO A 310 -0.76 -14.72 -21.89
C PRO A 310 -1.58 -13.47 -22.19
N LEU A 311 -2.91 -13.59 -22.28
CA LEU A 311 -3.79 -12.45 -22.57
C LEU A 311 -3.87 -11.44 -21.41
N VAL A 312 -3.88 -11.91 -20.17
CA VAL A 312 -3.77 -10.99 -19.01
C VAL A 312 -2.38 -10.36 -18.93
N ILE A 313 -1.32 -11.11 -19.24
CA ILE A 313 0.04 -10.54 -19.31
C ILE A 313 0.09 -9.45 -20.38
N GLU A 314 -0.44 -9.70 -21.57
CA GLU A 314 -0.53 -8.69 -22.63
C GLU A 314 -1.29 -7.45 -22.16
N ALA A 315 -2.44 -7.63 -21.49
CA ALA A 315 -3.21 -6.53 -20.90
C ALA A 315 -2.42 -5.71 -19.85
N GLN A 316 -1.55 -6.37 -19.04
CA GLN A 316 -0.65 -5.68 -18.11
C GLN A 316 0.34 -4.77 -18.83
N TYR A 317 0.94 -5.25 -19.91
CA TYR A 317 1.87 -4.45 -20.72
C TYR A 317 1.16 -3.33 -21.49
N GLN A 318 -0.03 -3.59 -22.04
CA GLN A 318 -0.86 -2.56 -22.70
C GLN A 318 -1.27 -1.45 -21.74
N ALA A 319 -1.68 -1.79 -20.52
CA ALA A 319 -2.00 -0.81 -19.48
C ALA A 319 -0.77 0.04 -19.10
N ALA A 320 0.40 -0.58 -18.99
CA ALA A 320 1.63 0.14 -18.70
C ALA A 320 2.06 1.06 -19.85
N ALA A 321 1.83 0.65 -21.11
CA ALA A 321 2.16 1.46 -22.27
C ALA A 321 1.22 2.67 -22.47
N GLU A 322 0.02 2.65 -21.89
CA GLU A 322 -0.96 3.73 -21.98
C GLU A 322 -0.68 4.88 -21.00
N LEU A 323 0.06 4.63 -19.93
CA LEU A 323 0.26 5.56 -18.83
C LEU A 323 1.73 5.86 -18.60
N GLU A 324 2.05 7.13 -18.37
CA GLU A 324 3.39 7.53 -17.92
C GLU A 324 3.68 7.06 -16.49
N HIS A 325 4.95 6.91 -16.16
CA HIS A 325 5.43 6.45 -14.83
C HIS A 325 4.85 5.10 -14.41
N VAL A 326 4.58 4.21 -15.37
CA VAL A 326 4.16 2.82 -15.14
C VAL A 326 5.20 1.88 -15.76
N GLY A 327 5.59 0.86 -15.02
CA GLY A 327 6.54 -0.15 -15.48
C GLY A 327 6.09 -1.57 -15.11
N VAL A 328 6.56 -2.55 -15.87
CA VAL A 328 6.27 -3.98 -15.63
C VAL A 328 7.54 -4.72 -15.29
N ALA A 329 7.58 -5.35 -14.11
CA ALA A 329 8.63 -6.29 -13.73
C ALA A 329 8.29 -7.67 -14.30
N ALA A 330 9.05 -8.12 -15.29
CA ALA A 330 8.84 -9.43 -15.92
C ALA A 330 9.16 -10.59 -14.95
N THR A 331 8.40 -11.68 -15.05
CA THR A 331 8.54 -12.88 -14.22
C THR A 331 8.50 -14.17 -15.03
N THR A 332 8.74 -14.09 -16.35
CA THR A 332 8.65 -15.24 -17.28
C THR A 332 9.53 -16.40 -16.85
N ASP A 333 10.68 -16.13 -16.27
CA ASP A 333 11.68 -17.10 -15.76
C ASP A 333 11.51 -17.46 -14.28
N LEU A 334 10.54 -16.85 -13.60
CA LEU A 334 10.35 -17.00 -12.14
C LEU A 334 9.14 -17.87 -11.78
N GLY A 335 8.34 -18.27 -12.76
CA GLY A 335 7.14 -19.08 -12.56
C GLY A 335 7.44 -20.54 -12.20
N HIS A 336 6.39 -21.26 -11.79
CA HIS A 336 6.46 -22.69 -11.52
C HIS A 336 5.22 -23.40 -12.08
N PRO A 337 5.36 -24.51 -12.82
CA PRO A 337 4.24 -25.12 -13.52
C PRO A 337 3.13 -25.66 -12.61
N THR A 338 3.45 -26.04 -11.39
CA THR A 338 2.52 -26.66 -10.42
C THR A 338 2.30 -25.85 -9.14
N CYS A 339 2.96 -24.69 -9.00
CA CYS A 339 2.76 -23.77 -7.87
C CYS A 339 2.46 -22.37 -8.37
N ILE A 340 1.24 -21.87 -8.11
CA ILE A 340 0.81 -20.51 -8.51
C ILE A 340 1.54 -19.42 -7.73
N HIS A 341 2.17 -19.78 -6.61
CA HIS A 341 2.96 -18.89 -5.76
C HIS A 341 4.45 -19.27 -5.89
N PRO A 342 5.18 -18.77 -6.90
CA PRO A 342 6.57 -19.15 -7.10
C PRO A 342 7.43 -18.72 -5.92
N ALA A 343 8.40 -19.54 -5.54
CA ALA A 343 9.27 -19.34 -4.38
C ALA A 343 10.26 -18.16 -4.54
N LYS A 344 10.57 -17.75 -5.77
CA LYS A 344 11.57 -16.71 -6.12
C LYS A 344 11.06 -15.29 -5.90
N LYS A 345 10.65 -14.98 -4.66
CA LYS A 345 10.13 -13.64 -4.31
C LYS A 345 11.20 -12.58 -4.20
N LEU A 346 12.46 -12.99 -3.94
CA LEU A 346 13.60 -12.09 -3.92
C LEU A 346 13.78 -11.41 -5.29
N GLU A 347 13.82 -12.19 -6.35
CA GLU A 347 14.02 -11.69 -7.71
C GLU A 347 12.84 -10.82 -8.16
N VAL A 348 11.62 -11.17 -7.77
CA VAL A 348 10.44 -10.32 -8.04
C VAL A 348 10.57 -8.97 -7.37
N GLY A 349 10.89 -8.94 -6.07
CA GLY A 349 11.11 -7.70 -5.33
C GLY A 349 12.26 -6.86 -5.88
N GLN A 350 13.37 -7.50 -6.26
CA GLN A 350 14.51 -6.82 -6.88
C GLN A 350 14.16 -6.18 -8.22
N ARG A 351 13.42 -6.87 -9.11
CA ARG A 351 13.03 -6.32 -10.41
C ARG A 351 12.10 -5.12 -10.28
N LEU A 352 11.17 -5.15 -9.32
CA LEU A 352 10.36 -3.98 -8.98
C LEU A 352 11.22 -2.83 -8.47
N ALA A 353 12.21 -3.12 -7.60
CA ALA A 353 13.12 -2.12 -7.08
C ALA A 353 14.04 -1.54 -8.16
N PHE A 354 14.47 -2.32 -9.14
CA PHE A 354 15.28 -1.83 -10.25
C PHE A 354 14.51 -0.83 -11.10
N LEU A 355 13.22 -1.05 -11.33
CA LEU A 355 12.35 -0.06 -12.00
C LEU A 355 12.31 1.25 -11.22
N ALA A 356 12.08 1.19 -9.91
CA ALA A 356 12.06 2.38 -9.06
C ALA A 356 13.42 3.09 -9.03
N LEU A 357 14.52 2.34 -8.84
CA LEU A 357 15.87 2.91 -8.77
C LEU A 357 16.26 3.64 -10.05
N ALA A 358 15.96 3.07 -11.22
CA ALA A 358 16.27 3.68 -12.49
C ALA A 358 15.39 4.89 -12.81
N ASN A 359 14.06 4.77 -12.59
CA ASN A 359 13.12 5.79 -13.05
C ASN A 359 12.90 6.93 -12.04
N ASP A 360 12.96 6.63 -10.72
CA ASP A 360 12.57 7.59 -9.68
C ASP A 360 13.74 8.09 -8.83
N TYR A 361 14.84 7.33 -8.81
CA TYR A 361 16.02 7.65 -7.97
C TYR A 361 17.28 7.98 -8.79
N GLY A 362 17.18 7.97 -10.13
CA GLY A 362 18.27 8.35 -11.01
C GLY A 362 19.50 7.44 -10.94
N ILE A 363 19.35 6.17 -10.55
CA ILE A 363 20.45 5.22 -10.53
C ILE A 363 20.70 4.72 -11.95
N GLU A 364 21.80 5.15 -12.53
CA GLU A 364 22.21 4.78 -13.88
C GLU A 364 22.81 3.36 -13.95
N GLY A 365 22.79 2.77 -15.16
CA GLY A 365 23.43 1.48 -15.43
C GLY A 365 22.61 0.26 -14.99
N ILE A 366 21.40 0.44 -14.47
CA ILE A 366 20.48 -0.65 -14.17
C ILE A 366 19.65 -0.95 -15.43
N PRO A 367 19.72 -2.16 -16.01
CA PRO A 367 18.82 -2.57 -17.10
C PRO A 367 17.42 -2.87 -16.54
N ALA A 368 16.72 -1.81 -16.08
CA ALA A 368 15.48 -1.93 -15.34
C ALA A 368 14.31 -2.44 -16.16
N PRO A 369 14.02 -1.92 -17.39
CA PRO A 369 12.99 -2.51 -18.22
C PRO A 369 13.46 -3.87 -18.77
N SER A 370 12.61 -4.88 -18.61
CA SER A 370 12.82 -6.15 -19.28
C SER A 370 12.73 -5.95 -20.81
N PRO A 371 13.45 -6.75 -21.61
CA PRO A 371 13.33 -6.68 -23.06
C PRO A 371 11.87 -6.83 -23.50
N THR A 372 11.41 -5.93 -24.35
CA THR A 372 10.08 -5.97 -24.96
C THR A 372 10.21 -6.22 -26.46
N TYR A 373 9.24 -6.95 -27.03
CA TYR A 373 9.17 -7.16 -28.46
C TYR A 373 8.99 -5.82 -29.18
N LYS A 374 9.87 -5.54 -30.15
CA LYS A 374 9.80 -4.33 -30.97
C LYS A 374 9.33 -4.63 -32.40
N SER A 375 10.04 -5.54 -33.06
CA SER A 375 9.75 -5.94 -34.44
C SER A 375 10.44 -7.27 -34.72
N MET A 376 10.00 -7.93 -35.79
CA MET A 376 10.61 -9.16 -36.30
C MET A 376 10.63 -9.08 -37.83
N GLU A 377 11.77 -9.34 -38.39
CA GLU A 377 11.93 -9.49 -39.84
C GLU A 377 12.32 -10.91 -40.17
N ARG A 378 11.82 -11.42 -41.29
CA ARG A 378 12.22 -12.73 -41.78
C ARG A 378 13.26 -12.58 -42.87
N GLU A 379 14.46 -13.03 -42.61
CA GLU A 379 15.54 -13.15 -43.62
C GLU A 379 15.76 -14.62 -43.98
N LYS A 380 15.16 -15.05 -45.11
CA LYS A 380 15.20 -16.45 -45.60
C LYS A 380 14.63 -17.44 -44.58
N ASP A 381 15.51 -18.19 -43.90
CA ASP A 381 15.20 -19.22 -42.88
C ASP A 381 15.44 -18.72 -41.44
N LYS A 382 15.80 -17.46 -41.29
CA LYS A 382 16.05 -16.82 -39.96
C LYS A 382 15.03 -15.76 -39.65
N LEU A 383 14.77 -15.58 -38.36
CA LEU A 383 14.05 -14.45 -37.78
C LEU A 383 15.08 -13.52 -37.15
N VAL A 384 15.01 -12.23 -37.46
CA VAL A 384 15.90 -11.17 -36.97
C VAL A 384 15.10 -10.12 -36.24
#